data_1d20075ea9d8489bd039ed0e0bf021d4
#
_entry.id   1d20075ea9d8489bd039ed0e0bf021d4
#
_cell.length_a   1.000
_cell.length_b   1.000
_cell.length_c   1.000
_cell.angle_alpha   90.00
_cell.angle_beta   90.00
_cell.angle_gamma   90.00
#
_symmetry.space_group_name_H-M   'P 1'
#
loop_
_entity.id
_entity.type
_entity.pdbx_description
1 polymer ?
#
loop_
_entity_poly.entity_id
_entity_poly.type
_entity_poly.pdbx_seq_one_letter_code
_entity_poly.pdbx_strand_id
1 'polypeptide(L)'
;MDKTKTFWGTVDSFLTKIRKIFLNIATVIVFLFITVGILGSFGAMFEDEQTVDKEDKVLWFKPIGVVVDTSTAEAASFESILNDSSVEQHQLEDLLKVLNAAANDEDLSAVYVNVSELGMYYSSAFKLAEAVKKIRDSEKEVIA
;
A
#
# COMPACT_ATOMS: atom_id res chain seq x y z
N MET A 1 73.88 -22.04 -12.46
CA MET A 1 72.99 -20.97 -13.04
C MET A 1 71.54 -21.41 -12.93
N ASP A 2 70.78 -20.69 -12.16
CA ASP A 2 69.54 -21.03 -11.50
C ASP A 2 68.30 -21.19 -12.40
N LYS A 3 68.09 -22.35 -13.00
CA LYS A 3 66.86 -22.66 -13.71
C LYS A 3 65.64 -22.82 -12.77
N THR A 4 65.88 -23.10 -11.53
CA THR A 4 64.83 -23.24 -10.50
C THR A 4 64.19 -21.92 -10.09
N LYS A 5 64.93 -20.84 -9.98
CA LYS A 5 64.41 -19.49 -9.66
C LYS A 5 63.47 -18.95 -10.73
N THR A 6 63.78 -19.25 -12.01
CA THR A 6 62.93 -18.81 -13.13
C THR A 6 61.63 -19.57 -13.18
N PHE A 7 61.62 -20.86 -12.86
CA PHE A 7 60.42 -21.67 -12.82
C PHE A 7 59.44 -21.20 -11.74
N TRP A 8 59.91 -21.01 -10.51
CA TRP A 8 59.08 -20.53 -9.40
C TRP A 8 58.54 -19.11 -9.66
N GLY A 9 59.29 -18.23 -10.27
CA GLY A 9 58.85 -16.89 -10.66
C GLY A 9 57.74 -16.92 -11.71
N THR A 10 57.80 -17.84 -12.65
CA THR A 10 56.73 -18.03 -13.66
C THR A 10 55.46 -18.57 -13.04
N VAL A 11 55.60 -19.56 -12.14
CA VAL A 11 54.45 -20.13 -11.39
C VAL A 11 53.79 -19.07 -10.52
N ASP A 12 54.52 -18.24 -9.82
CA ASP A 12 53.99 -17.18 -8.96
C ASP A 12 53.30 -16.10 -9.77
N SER A 13 53.85 -15.70 -10.92
CA SER A 13 53.20 -14.78 -11.85
C SER A 13 51.88 -15.35 -12.42
N PHE A 14 51.85 -16.65 -12.72
CA PHE A 14 50.66 -17.33 -13.19
C PHE A 14 49.56 -17.39 -12.13
N LEU A 15 49.92 -17.81 -10.91
CA LEU A 15 48.98 -17.82 -9.79
C LEU A 15 48.44 -16.43 -9.45
N THR A 16 49.27 -15.41 -9.54
CA THR A 16 48.81 -14.03 -9.30
C THR A 16 47.81 -13.58 -10.34
N LYS A 17 48.01 -13.94 -11.62
CA LYS A 17 47.04 -13.66 -12.70
C LYS A 17 45.73 -14.37 -12.49
N ILE A 18 45.78 -15.66 -12.15
CA ILE A 18 44.56 -16.43 -11.86
C ILE A 18 43.82 -15.83 -10.67
N ARG A 19 44.50 -15.49 -9.59
CA ARG A 19 43.90 -14.85 -8.42
C ARG A 19 43.21 -13.52 -8.78
N LYS A 20 43.84 -12.69 -9.62
CA LYS A 20 43.22 -11.43 -10.07
C LYS A 20 41.97 -11.65 -10.92
N ILE A 21 42.02 -12.63 -11.83
CA ILE A 21 40.86 -12.99 -12.67
C ILE A 21 39.72 -13.52 -11.77
N PHE A 22 40.03 -14.41 -10.84
CA PHE A 22 39.04 -14.98 -9.92
C PHE A 22 38.39 -13.91 -9.03
N LEU A 23 39.20 -12.97 -8.49
CA LEU A 23 38.69 -11.84 -7.69
C LEU A 23 37.79 -10.95 -8.53
N ASN A 24 38.16 -10.64 -9.76
CA ASN A 24 37.31 -9.79 -10.63
C ASN A 24 35.98 -10.48 -10.95
N ILE A 25 35.99 -11.78 -11.26
CA ILE A 25 34.77 -12.54 -11.52
C ILE A 25 33.90 -12.60 -10.24
N ALA A 26 34.48 -12.87 -9.09
CA ALA A 26 33.76 -12.88 -7.83
C ALA A 26 33.12 -11.52 -7.54
N THR A 27 33.82 -10.42 -7.77
CA THR A 27 33.30 -9.07 -7.60
C THR A 27 32.12 -8.79 -8.52
N VAL A 28 32.20 -9.20 -9.80
CA VAL A 28 31.09 -9.04 -10.76
C VAL A 28 29.88 -9.83 -10.32
N ILE A 29 30.06 -11.07 -9.85
CA ILE A 29 28.96 -11.92 -9.36
C ILE A 29 28.28 -11.25 -8.14
N VAL A 30 29.06 -10.79 -7.17
CA VAL A 30 28.52 -10.10 -5.99
C VAL A 30 27.74 -8.85 -6.38
N PHE A 31 28.28 -8.06 -7.31
CA PHE A 31 27.60 -6.85 -7.80
C PHE A 31 26.28 -7.19 -8.51
N LEU A 32 26.27 -8.26 -9.30
CA LEU A 32 25.07 -8.75 -9.97
C LEU A 32 24.01 -9.19 -8.97
N PHE A 33 24.37 -9.92 -7.91
CA PHE A 33 23.45 -10.31 -6.84
C PHE A 33 22.87 -9.10 -6.11
N ILE A 34 23.68 -8.09 -5.80
CA ILE A 34 23.22 -6.85 -5.17
C ILE A 34 22.23 -6.13 -6.09
N THR A 35 22.55 -6.03 -7.38
CA THR A 35 21.69 -5.34 -8.35
C THR A 35 20.34 -6.06 -8.51
N VAL A 36 20.35 -7.39 -8.64
CA VAL A 36 19.12 -8.19 -8.72
C VAL A 36 18.32 -8.12 -7.42
N GLY A 37 19.00 -8.13 -6.27
CA GLY A 37 18.34 -7.98 -4.96
C GLY A 37 17.64 -6.62 -4.80
N ILE A 38 18.29 -5.54 -5.23
CA ILE A 38 17.72 -4.20 -5.20
C ILE A 38 16.52 -4.11 -6.17
N LEU A 39 16.69 -4.55 -7.41
CA LEU A 39 15.60 -4.55 -8.41
C LEU A 39 14.44 -5.43 -7.98
N GLY A 40 14.70 -6.60 -7.39
CA GLY A 40 13.67 -7.49 -6.85
C GLY A 40 12.92 -6.88 -5.67
N SER A 41 13.60 -6.14 -4.79
CA SER A 41 12.96 -5.42 -3.69
C SER A 41 12.07 -4.28 -4.17
N PHE A 42 12.46 -3.58 -5.25
CA PHE A 42 11.60 -2.59 -5.88
C PHE A 42 10.42 -3.24 -6.62
N GLY A 43 10.61 -4.39 -7.28
CA GLY A 43 9.52 -5.13 -7.93
C GLY A 43 8.45 -5.57 -6.94
N ALA A 44 8.83 -6.08 -5.77
CA ALA A 44 7.90 -6.46 -4.72
C ALA A 44 7.11 -5.28 -4.11
N MET A 45 7.57 -4.04 -4.24
CA MET A 45 6.84 -2.84 -3.81
C MET A 45 5.75 -2.42 -4.82
N PHE A 46 5.83 -2.89 -6.07
CA PHE A 46 4.85 -2.56 -7.12
C PHE A 46 3.90 -3.72 -7.43
N GLU A 47 4.04 -4.87 -6.75
CA GLU A 47 3.28 -6.10 -7.01
C GLU A 47 2.00 -6.24 -6.19
N ASP A 48 1.52 -5.16 -5.54
CA ASP A 48 0.23 -5.13 -4.85
C ASP A 48 -0.93 -4.55 -5.70
N GLU A 49 -0.76 -4.47 -7.02
CA GLU A 49 -1.94 -4.52 -7.86
C GLU A 49 -2.36 -6.01 -7.97
N GLN A 50 -3.06 -6.50 -6.97
CA GLN A 50 -3.95 -7.63 -7.17
C GLN A 50 -4.82 -7.26 -8.38
N THR A 51 -4.55 -7.88 -9.52
CA THR A 51 -5.49 -7.94 -10.63
C THR A 51 -6.69 -8.74 -10.15
N VAL A 52 -7.51 -8.09 -9.33
CA VAL A 52 -8.87 -8.57 -9.03
C VAL A 52 -9.59 -8.49 -10.36
N ASP A 53 -10.13 -9.62 -10.81
CA ASP A 53 -10.97 -9.66 -12.01
C ASP A 53 -11.92 -8.48 -12.01
N LYS A 54 -11.96 -7.74 -13.12
CA LYS A 54 -12.67 -6.46 -13.25
C LYS A 54 -14.19 -6.61 -13.29
N GLU A 55 -14.70 -7.83 -13.14
CA GLU A 55 -16.12 -8.11 -13.22
C GLU A 55 -16.71 -8.15 -11.80
N ASP A 56 -17.66 -7.27 -11.54
CA ASP A 56 -18.56 -7.26 -10.37
C ASP A 56 -17.93 -6.94 -9.00
N LYS A 57 -17.08 -5.92 -8.89
CA LYS A 57 -16.64 -5.45 -7.59
C LYS A 57 -17.77 -4.76 -6.83
N VAL A 58 -17.94 -5.14 -5.58
CA VAL A 58 -18.88 -4.53 -4.65
C VAL A 58 -18.13 -3.79 -3.55
N LEU A 59 -18.40 -2.50 -3.40
CA LEU A 59 -17.88 -1.74 -2.27
C LEU A 59 -18.74 -2.01 -1.02
N TRP A 60 -18.10 -2.43 0.05
CA TRP A 60 -18.72 -2.56 1.36
C TRP A 60 -18.44 -1.33 2.22
N PHE A 61 -19.40 -0.40 2.28
CA PHE A 61 -19.30 0.82 3.07
C PHE A 61 -20.01 0.63 4.41
N LYS A 62 -19.28 0.30 5.47
CA LYS A 62 -19.78 0.13 6.83
C LYS A 62 -18.88 0.85 7.84
N PRO A 63 -18.93 2.17 7.93
CA PRO A 63 -18.22 2.92 8.96
C PRO A 63 -18.89 2.72 10.33
N ILE A 64 -18.07 2.60 11.39
CA ILE A 64 -18.52 2.44 12.78
C ILE A 64 -17.93 3.59 13.59
N GLY A 65 -18.73 4.26 14.41
CA GLY A 65 -18.25 5.33 15.27
C GLY A 65 -19.05 6.62 15.15
N VAL A 66 -18.38 7.77 15.13
CA VAL A 66 -19.03 9.09 15.09
C VAL A 66 -18.47 9.95 13.96
N VAL A 67 -19.36 10.60 13.21
CA VAL A 67 -18.99 11.58 12.19
C VAL A 67 -18.74 12.93 12.80
N VAL A 68 -17.57 13.51 12.51
CA VAL A 68 -17.18 14.86 12.93
C VAL A 68 -16.89 15.73 11.70
N ASP A 69 -17.20 17.01 11.78
CA ASP A 69 -16.92 17.94 10.68
C ASP A 69 -15.41 18.26 10.56
N THR A 70 -14.71 18.27 11.68
CA THR A 70 -13.27 18.49 11.75
C THR A 70 -12.66 17.49 12.74
N SER A 71 -11.62 16.78 12.34
CA SER A 71 -10.88 15.99 13.32
C SER A 71 -10.16 16.96 14.25
N THR A 72 -10.65 17.10 15.46
CA THR A 72 -9.85 17.66 16.51
C THR A 72 -8.88 16.57 16.96
N ALA A 73 -7.65 16.61 16.41
CA ALA A 73 -6.54 15.76 16.86
C ALA A 73 -6.25 15.92 18.37
N GLU A 74 -6.83 16.94 19.00
CA GLU A 74 -6.79 17.21 20.44
C GLU A 74 -7.85 16.46 21.26
N ALA A 75 -8.85 15.83 20.62
CA ALA A 75 -9.89 15.08 21.33
C ALA A 75 -9.47 13.67 21.75
N ALA A 76 -8.28 13.22 21.39
CA ALA A 76 -7.61 12.17 22.14
C ALA A 76 -7.15 12.74 23.49
N SER A 77 -8.10 13.15 24.33
CA SER A 77 -7.80 13.55 25.68
C SER A 77 -7.15 12.36 26.39
N PHE A 78 -6.16 12.63 27.22
CA PHE A 78 -5.46 11.62 28.04
C PHE A 78 -6.47 10.70 28.78
N GLU A 79 -7.66 11.17 29.03
CA GLU A 79 -8.80 10.43 29.60
C GLU A 79 -9.36 9.35 28.67
N SER A 80 -9.42 9.58 27.34
CA SER A 80 -9.91 8.57 26.39
C SER A 80 -8.88 7.44 26.17
N ILE A 81 -7.60 7.75 26.31
CA ILE A 81 -6.51 6.77 26.25
C ILE A 81 -6.52 5.87 27.50
N LEU A 82 -6.86 6.43 28.67
CA LEU A 82 -6.91 5.67 29.93
C LEU A 82 -8.15 4.77 30.05
N ASN A 83 -9.24 5.10 29.39
CA ASN A 83 -10.52 4.38 29.52
C ASN A 83 -10.79 3.36 28.43
N ASP A 84 -9.85 3.15 27.48
CA ASP A 84 -9.97 2.21 26.34
C ASP A 84 -11.31 2.33 25.57
N SER A 85 -11.96 3.50 25.66
CA SER A 85 -13.23 3.82 25.02
C SER A 85 -13.06 4.90 23.94
N SER A 86 -12.03 4.75 23.10
CA SER A 86 -11.87 5.62 21.93
C SER A 86 -12.95 5.27 20.91
N VAL A 87 -14.02 6.04 20.91
CA VAL A 87 -15.01 5.98 19.83
C VAL A 87 -14.30 6.40 18.54
N GLU A 88 -14.30 5.54 17.55
CA GLU A 88 -13.70 5.83 16.26
C GLU A 88 -14.36 7.07 15.65
N GLN A 89 -13.57 8.05 15.25
CA GLN A 89 -14.05 9.31 14.68
C GLN A 89 -13.73 9.35 13.20
N HIS A 90 -14.73 9.58 12.37
CA HIS A 90 -14.59 9.75 10.94
C HIS A 90 -14.84 11.18 10.54
N GLN A 91 -13.97 11.76 9.73
CA GLN A 91 -14.27 13.05 9.12
C GLN A 91 -15.33 12.88 8.04
N LEU A 92 -16.34 13.73 8.08
CA LEU A 92 -17.38 13.73 7.05
C LEU A 92 -16.81 13.84 5.64
N GLU A 93 -15.78 14.68 5.48
CA GLU A 93 -15.13 14.89 4.19
C GLU A 93 -14.50 13.60 3.63
N ASP A 94 -13.89 12.79 4.47
CA ASP A 94 -13.27 11.54 4.02
C ASP A 94 -14.31 10.49 3.62
N LEU A 95 -15.40 10.39 4.37
CA LEU A 95 -16.53 9.53 3.99
C LEU A 95 -17.15 9.97 2.64
N LEU A 96 -17.30 11.28 2.44
CA LEU A 96 -17.79 11.81 1.18
C LEU A 96 -16.81 11.57 0.03
N LYS A 97 -15.49 11.65 0.25
CA LYS A 97 -14.47 11.31 -0.75
C LYS A 97 -14.60 9.86 -1.20
N VAL A 98 -14.74 8.93 -0.26
CA VAL A 98 -14.92 7.50 -0.56
C VAL A 98 -16.16 7.27 -1.41
N LEU A 99 -17.31 7.82 -1.01
CA LEU A 99 -18.56 7.67 -1.76
C LEU A 99 -18.53 8.34 -3.14
N ASN A 100 -17.90 9.52 -3.25
CA ASN A 100 -17.73 10.18 -4.55
C ASN A 100 -16.74 9.42 -5.46
N ALA A 101 -15.68 8.83 -4.91
CA ALA A 101 -14.78 7.94 -5.65
C ALA A 101 -15.56 6.72 -6.16
N ALA A 102 -16.36 6.09 -5.31
CA ALA A 102 -17.20 4.94 -5.69
C ALA A 102 -18.20 5.29 -6.80
N ALA A 103 -18.76 6.50 -6.80
CA ALA A 103 -19.66 6.95 -7.88
C ALA A 103 -18.97 7.01 -9.25
N ASN A 104 -17.67 7.34 -9.27
CA ASN A 104 -16.89 7.53 -10.50
C ASN A 104 -16.05 6.30 -10.88
N ASP A 105 -16.02 5.26 -10.07
CA ASP A 105 -15.22 4.06 -10.31
C ASP A 105 -15.98 3.12 -11.28
N GLU A 106 -15.50 2.98 -12.49
CA GLU A 106 -16.10 2.14 -13.54
C GLU A 106 -15.99 0.64 -13.25
N ASP A 107 -15.10 0.25 -12.34
CA ASP A 107 -14.90 -1.15 -11.95
C ASP A 107 -15.91 -1.61 -10.86
N LEU A 108 -16.70 -0.69 -10.28
CA LEU A 108 -17.70 -1.01 -9.27
C LEU A 108 -19.09 -1.21 -9.91
N SER A 109 -19.70 -2.36 -9.65
CA SER A 109 -21.08 -2.69 -10.06
C SER A 109 -22.11 -2.33 -8.99
N ALA A 110 -21.74 -2.48 -7.70
CA ALA A 110 -22.66 -2.24 -6.59
C ALA A 110 -21.97 -1.65 -5.37
N VAL A 111 -22.74 -0.98 -4.52
CA VAL A 111 -22.28 -0.44 -3.23
C VAL A 111 -23.24 -0.87 -2.14
N TYR A 112 -22.73 -1.60 -1.15
CA TYR A 112 -23.46 -1.91 0.07
C TYR A 112 -23.20 -0.82 1.11
N VAL A 113 -24.24 -0.14 1.58
CA VAL A 113 -24.16 0.95 2.55
C VAL A 113 -24.80 0.53 3.86
N ASN A 114 -24.03 0.47 4.93
CA ASN A 114 -24.58 0.23 6.27
C ASN A 114 -24.05 1.29 7.24
N VAL A 115 -24.91 2.18 7.67
CA VAL A 115 -24.59 3.27 8.61
C VAL A 115 -25.29 3.10 9.97
N SER A 116 -25.79 1.92 10.28
CA SER A 116 -26.54 1.65 11.51
C SER A 116 -25.74 1.87 12.80
N GLU A 117 -24.40 1.72 12.72
CA GLU A 117 -23.48 1.91 13.84
C GLU A 117 -22.70 3.23 13.76
N LEU A 118 -23.15 4.16 12.91
CA LEU A 118 -22.52 5.45 12.69
C LEU A 118 -23.35 6.59 13.32
N GLY A 119 -22.86 7.17 14.39
CA GLY A 119 -23.44 8.37 15.00
C GLY A 119 -23.14 9.61 14.19
N MET A 120 -24.14 10.42 13.83
CA MET A 120 -23.94 11.62 13.04
C MET A 120 -25.01 12.66 13.28
N TYR A 121 -24.69 13.92 12.98
CA TYR A 121 -25.68 15.00 12.95
C TYR A 121 -26.55 14.91 11.69
N TYR A 122 -27.75 15.48 11.74
CA TYR A 122 -28.69 15.48 10.62
C TYR A 122 -28.10 16.09 9.34
N SER A 123 -27.32 17.17 9.46
CA SER A 123 -26.62 17.80 8.34
C SER A 123 -25.64 16.86 7.64
N SER A 124 -24.90 16.08 8.40
CA SER A 124 -23.94 15.09 7.89
C SER A 124 -24.67 13.92 7.24
N ALA A 125 -25.75 13.44 7.85
CA ALA A 125 -26.61 12.40 7.29
C ALA A 125 -27.18 12.82 5.93
N PHE A 126 -27.62 14.07 5.79
CA PHE A 126 -28.14 14.60 4.54
C PHE A 126 -27.07 14.61 3.43
N LYS A 127 -25.85 15.08 3.74
CA LYS A 127 -24.73 15.07 2.78
C LYS A 127 -24.32 13.66 2.36
N LEU A 128 -24.31 12.70 3.28
CA LEU A 128 -24.05 11.28 2.97
C LEU A 128 -25.15 10.72 2.07
N ALA A 129 -26.42 11.02 2.36
CA ALA A 129 -27.54 10.58 1.52
C ALA A 129 -27.44 11.15 0.09
N GLU A 130 -27.01 12.42 -0.07
CA GLU A 130 -26.76 13.00 -1.40
C GLU A 130 -25.61 12.27 -2.13
N ALA A 131 -24.53 11.91 -1.43
CA ALA A 131 -23.43 11.16 -2.04
C ALA A 131 -23.87 9.74 -2.45
N VAL A 132 -24.67 9.06 -1.64
CA VAL A 132 -25.26 7.75 -1.98
C VAL A 132 -26.20 7.87 -3.17
N LYS A 133 -27.00 8.95 -3.24
CA LYS A 133 -27.85 9.22 -4.40
C LYS A 133 -27.03 9.37 -5.69
N LYS A 134 -25.89 10.06 -5.66
CA LYS A 134 -25.00 10.17 -6.82
C LYS A 134 -24.51 8.80 -7.32
N ILE A 135 -24.20 7.88 -6.41
CA ILE A 135 -23.82 6.49 -6.77
C ILE A 135 -24.96 5.83 -7.56
N ARG A 136 -26.19 5.94 -7.08
CA ARG A 136 -27.36 5.39 -7.76
C ARG A 136 -27.60 6.08 -9.11
N ASP A 137 -27.40 7.38 -9.20
CA ASP A 137 -27.56 8.15 -10.43
C ASP A 137 -26.47 7.80 -11.47
N SER A 138 -25.34 7.17 -11.05
CA SER A 138 -24.31 6.60 -11.93
C SER A 138 -24.56 5.15 -12.34
N GLU A 139 -25.82 4.70 -12.30
CA GLU A 139 -26.29 3.36 -12.74
C GLU A 139 -25.74 2.18 -11.91
N LYS A 140 -25.19 2.43 -10.71
CA LYS A 140 -24.72 1.41 -9.80
C LYS A 140 -25.83 0.94 -8.85
N GLU A 141 -25.83 -0.34 -8.55
CA GLU A 141 -26.77 -0.89 -7.56
C GLU A 141 -26.37 -0.41 -6.15
N VAL A 142 -27.32 0.15 -5.41
CA VAL A 142 -27.14 0.56 -4.01
C VAL A 142 -28.03 -0.30 -3.11
N ILE A 143 -27.39 -1.06 -2.22
CA ILE A 143 -28.03 -1.90 -1.21
C ILE A 143 -27.83 -1.21 0.15
N ALA A 144 -28.92 -0.94 0.88
CA ALA A 144 -28.89 -0.23 2.17
C ALA A 144 -29.71 -0.98 3.23
#